data_62c57ac6cc32e095bf3de95ad523958f
#
_entry.id   62c57ac6cc32e095bf3de95ad523958f
#
_cell.length_a   1.000
_cell.length_b   1.000
_cell.length_c   1.000
_cell.angle_alpha   90.00
_cell.angle_beta   90.00
_cell.angle_gamma   90.00
#
_symmetry.space_group_name_H-M   'P 1'
#
loop_
_entity.id
_entity.type
_entity.pdbx_description
1 polymer ?
#
loop_
_entity_poly.entity_id
_entity_poly.type
_entity_poly.pdbx_seq_one_letter_code
_entity_poly.pdbx_strand_id
1 'polypeptide(L)'
;MHNITPYSSPAYFLYLIVLLLPIMIGLYFGKRFRWYESIATLIILSITFFGDKSLQGISLIFYILLEMLVVFSYLKYRTNKNNKNSFWIFTLSVILAIVPLVFVKINPLLHNATISLFGFLGISYLTFKSVEMIMEIRDGAIKEIKVTDFLRFILFFPTISSGPIDRFPRFQKDVLNIPSRDKYMEMLKGGTNKLMLGLVYKFIIGYFFGTLLLPKVSILALSYRGETPLGLSWALLAYMYVYSMYLFFDFAGYSLFAVAISNFMGVNTPMNFKRPFQSVNIKDFWNRWHMTLSFWFRDFIYMRLMFFMMKKKLIKSRITMANIGYITLFLIMGFWHGETWYYIVYGIFHATAMITNDAWLRFKKKHRKQVPSNKFTKAFAIVLTFHVVCFSFLIFSGFLDKLWF
;
A
#
# COMPACT_ATOMS: atom_id res chain seq x y z
N MET A 1 11.80 -17.06 21.42
CA MET A 1 12.00 -17.15 19.95
C MET A 1 12.03 -15.75 19.37
N HIS A 2 13.10 -15.38 18.68
CA HIS A 2 13.13 -14.08 18.01
C HIS A 2 12.08 -14.03 16.90
N ASN A 3 11.34 -12.94 16.85
CA ASN A 3 10.36 -12.72 15.78
C ASN A 3 11.07 -12.60 14.44
N ILE A 4 10.58 -13.30 13.44
CA ILE A 4 11.10 -13.23 12.09
C ILE A 4 10.29 -12.22 11.30
N THR A 5 10.94 -11.15 10.85
CA THR A 5 10.28 -10.14 9.99
C THR A 5 10.03 -10.74 8.60
N PRO A 6 8.81 -10.64 8.06
CA PRO A 6 8.49 -11.15 6.73
C PRO A 6 9.46 -10.63 5.66
N TYR A 7 9.97 -11.55 4.83
CA TYR A 7 10.85 -11.27 3.68
C TYR A 7 12.16 -10.52 3.99
N SER A 8 12.62 -10.55 5.26
CA SER A 8 13.86 -9.83 5.67
C SER A 8 15.06 -10.76 5.89
N SER A 9 14.83 -12.05 6.05
CA SER A 9 15.88 -12.99 6.39
C SER A 9 15.81 -14.30 5.58
N PRO A 10 16.93 -15.00 5.36
CA PRO A 10 16.94 -16.31 4.71
C PRO A 10 16.09 -17.34 5.46
N ALA A 11 16.04 -17.29 6.80
CA ALA A 11 15.25 -18.20 7.62
C ALA A 11 13.73 -18.10 7.27
N TYR A 12 13.22 -16.91 7.04
CA TYR A 12 11.82 -16.74 6.63
C TYR A 12 11.51 -17.47 5.31
N PHE A 13 12.40 -17.38 4.33
CA PHE A 13 12.23 -18.09 3.05
C PHE A 13 12.30 -19.60 3.21
N LEU A 14 13.14 -20.11 4.14
CA LEU A 14 13.20 -21.55 4.42
C LEU A 14 11.87 -22.06 4.99
N TYR A 15 11.28 -21.37 5.98
CA TYR A 15 9.94 -21.70 6.47
C TYR A 15 8.89 -21.65 5.38
N LEU A 16 8.94 -20.63 4.50
CA LEU A 16 8.03 -20.53 3.37
C LEU A 16 8.14 -21.72 2.42
N ILE A 17 9.35 -22.13 2.06
CA ILE A 17 9.56 -23.28 1.14
C ILE A 17 8.93 -24.54 1.74
N VAL A 18 9.23 -24.84 3.01
CA VAL A 18 8.69 -26.05 3.68
C VAL A 18 7.16 -26.03 3.73
N LEU A 19 6.56 -24.90 4.11
CA LEU A 19 5.11 -24.78 4.27
C LEU A 19 4.36 -24.69 2.95
N LEU A 20 4.98 -24.18 1.89
CA LEU A 20 4.32 -24.01 0.59
C LEU A 20 4.38 -25.28 -0.27
N LEU A 21 5.37 -26.14 -0.09
CA LEU A 21 5.51 -27.36 -0.90
C LEU A 21 4.25 -28.21 -0.99
N PRO A 22 3.54 -28.57 0.13
CA PRO A 22 2.31 -29.36 0.04
C PRO A 22 1.17 -28.62 -0.66
N ILE A 23 1.10 -27.28 -0.52
CA ILE A 23 0.12 -26.44 -1.23
C ILE A 23 0.39 -26.50 -2.75
N MET A 24 1.65 -26.33 -3.13
CA MET A 24 2.07 -26.33 -4.53
C MET A 24 1.83 -27.70 -5.19
N ILE A 25 2.17 -28.78 -4.51
CA ILE A 25 1.92 -30.15 -4.97
C ILE A 25 0.41 -30.39 -5.11
N GLY A 26 -0.38 -29.99 -4.11
CA GLY A 26 -1.83 -30.14 -4.17
C GLY A 26 -2.46 -29.42 -5.37
N LEU A 27 -2.11 -28.14 -5.56
CA LEU A 27 -2.59 -27.33 -6.68
C LEU A 27 -2.14 -27.86 -8.04
N TYR A 28 -0.93 -28.40 -8.15
CA TYR A 28 -0.44 -29.04 -9.36
C TYR A 28 -1.28 -30.25 -9.78
N PHE A 29 -1.79 -31.03 -8.79
CA PHE A 29 -2.71 -32.14 -9.01
C PHE A 29 -4.20 -31.73 -8.97
N GLY A 30 -4.52 -30.44 -9.08
CA GLY A 30 -5.90 -29.94 -9.08
C GLY A 30 -6.62 -30.08 -7.74
N LYS A 31 -5.88 -30.16 -6.62
CA LYS A 31 -6.43 -30.26 -5.27
C LYS A 31 -6.00 -29.06 -4.44
N ARG A 32 -6.94 -28.47 -3.70
CA ARG A 32 -6.68 -27.37 -2.76
C ARG A 32 -6.98 -27.80 -1.32
N PHE A 33 -5.95 -27.93 -0.53
CA PHE A 33 -6.05 -28.33 0.89
C PHE A 33 -6.26 -27.10 1.78
N ARG A 34 -7.47 -26.56 1.81
CA ARG A 34 -7.82 -25.32 2.54
C ARG A 34 -7.50 -25.36 4.04
N TRP A 35 -7.65 -26.53 4.67
CA TRP A 35 -7.26 -26.71 6.07
C TRP A 35 -5.74 -26.55 6.27
N TYR A 36 -4.95 -27.09 5.36
CA TYR A 36 -3.50 -27.00 5.43
C TYR A 36 -3.02 -25.56 5.15
N GLU A 37 -3.62 -24.85 4.18
CA GLU A 37 -3.38 -23.42 3.94
C GLU A 37 -3.64 -22.59 5.22
N SER A 38 -4.68 -22.92 5.99
CA SER A 38 -5.00 -22.25 7.25
C SER A 38 -3.95 -22.54 8.32
N ILE A 39 -3.49 -23.79 8.46
CA ILE A 39 -2.44 -24.18 9.40
C ILE A 39 -1.12 -23.50 9.03
N ALA A 40 -0.71 -23.51 7.74
CA ALA A 40 0.49 -22.84 7.27
C ALA A 40 0.44 -21.33 7.57
N THR A 41 -0.74 -20.70 7.36
CA THR A 41 -0.96 -19.29 7.71
C THR A 41 -0.78 -19.07 9.21
N LEU A 42 -1.40 -19.90 10.07
CA LEU A 42 -1.27 -19.77 11.53
C LEU A 42 0.19 -19.94 11.98
N ILE A 43 0.93 -20.88 11.42
CA ILE A 43 2.38 -21.08 11.74
C ILE A 43 3.17 -19.83 11.37
N ILE A 44 3.00 -19.28 10.15
CA ILE A 44 3.71 -18.07 9.71
C ILE A 44 3.35 -16.86 10.60
N LEU A 45 2.07 -16.70 10.96
CA LEU A 45 1.64 -15.63 11.86
C LEU A 45 2.20 -15.81 13.26
N SER A 46 2.26 -17.05 13.75
CA SER A 46 2.85 -17.34 15.07
C SER A 46 4.33 -16.98 15.11
N ILE A 47 5.10 -17.35 14.10
CA ILE A 47 6.53 -17.00 14.00
C ILE A 47 6.73 -15.48 13.86
N THR A 48 5.78 -14.79 13.20
CA THR A 48 5.87 -13.34 12.97
C THR A 48 5.48 -12.52 14.20
N PHE A 49 4.45 -12.94 14.93
CA PHE A 49 3.81 -12.09 15.95
C PHE A 49 3.90 -12.61 17.39
N PHE A 50 4.17 -13.91 17.61
CA PHE A 50 4.14 -14.53 18.95
C PHE A 50 5.53 -14.94 19.50
N GLY A 51 6.61 -14.29 19.07
CA GLY A 51 7.93 -14.44 19.69
C GLY A 51 8.15 -13.40 20.81
N ASP A 52 9.25 -12.68 20.72
CA ASP A 52 9.62 -11.59 21.68
C ASP A 52 8.59 -10.43 21.66
N LYS A 53 7.72 -10.38 20.66
CA LYS A 53 6.65 -9.39 20.48
C LYS A 53 5.25 -9.96 20.70
N SER A 54 5.09 -10.84 21.69
CA SER A 54 3.80 -11.52 21.98
C SER A 54 2.62 -10.56 22.16
N LEU A 55 2.84 -9.36 22.70
CA LEU A 55 1.82 -8.32 22.80
C LEU A 55 1.27 -7.89 21.43
N GLN A 56 2.11 -7.86 20.38
CA GLN A 56 1.63 -7.57 19.03
C GLN A 56 0.71 -8.68 18.49
N GLY A 57 0.99 -9.93 18.83
CA GLY A 57 0.12 -11.06 18.50
C GLY A 57 -1.25 -10.99 19.20
N ILE A 58 -1.26 -10.63 20.47
CA ILE A 58 -2.50 -10.41 21.23
C ILE A 58 -3.29 -9.25 20.62
N SER A 59 -2.63 -8.14 20.32
CA SER A 59 -3.24 -6.98 19.66
C SER A 59 -3.84 -7.33 18.29
N LEU A 60 -3.15 -8.16 17.50
CA LEU A 60 -3.66 -8.68 16.24
C LEU A 60 -4.95 -9.47 16.43
N ILE A 61 -5.04 -10.35 17.44
CA ILE A 61 -6.25 -11.12 17.72
C ILE A 61 -7.41 -10.19 18.07
N PHE A 62 -7.22 -9.25 19.00
CA PHE A 62 -8.25 -8.29 19.37
C PHE A 62 -8.71 -7.45 18.18
N TYR A 63 -7.77 -7.00 17.35
CA TYR A 63 -8.06 -6.25 16.14
C TYR A 63 -8.95 -7.07 15.18
N ILE A 64 -8.59 -8.34 14.92
CA ILE A 64 -9.37 -9.20 14.03
C ILE A 64 -10.80 -9.43 14.57
N LEU A 65 -10.94 -9.65 15.88
CA LEU A 65 -12.27 -9.82 16.51
C LEU A 65 -13.11 -8.56 16.37
N LEU A 66 -12.53 -7.37 16.57
CA LEU A 66 -13.20 -6.09 16.38
C LEU A 66 -13.64 -5.90 14.92
N GLU A 67 -12.74 -6.10 13.96
CA GLU A 67 -13.05 -5.95 12.53
C GLU A 67 -14.11 -6.95 12.08
N MET A 68 -14.03 -8.19 12.56
CA MET A 68 -15.04 -9.19 12.31
C MET A 68 -16.42 -8.74 12.84
N LEU A 69 -16.48 -8.26 14.08
CA LEU A 69 -17.70 -7.72 14.68
C LEU A 69 -18.29 -6.59 13.84
N VAL A 70 -17.47 -5.61 13.45
CA VAL A 70 -17.92 -4.45 12.67
C VAL A 70 -18.41 -4.86 11.29
N VAL A 71 -17.63 -5.64 10.54
CA VAL A 71 -17.95 -6.06 9.17
C VAL A 71 -19.21 -6.92 9.14
N PHE A 72 -19.33 -7.91 10.04
CA PHE A 72 -20.51 -8.80 10.05
C PHE A 72 -21.76 -8.10 10.59
N SER A 73 -21.63 -7.20 11.57
CA SER A 73 -22.76 -6.39 12.04
C SER A 73 -23.28 -5.49 10.92
N TYR A 74 -22.38 -4.86 10.16
CA TYR A 74 -22.76 -4.04 9.02
C TYR A 74 -23.36 -4.88 7.88
N LEU A 75 -22.81 -6.06 7.59
CA LEU A 75 -23.37 -7.00 6.61
C LEU A 75 -24.80 -7.40 7.00
N LYS A 76 -25.02 -7.83 8.25
CA LYS A 76 -26.35 -8.20 8.77
C LYS A 76 -27.35 -7.03 8.66
N TYR A 77 -26.89 -5.81 8.96
CA TYR A 77 -27.73 -4.62 8.79
C TYR A 77 -28.12 -4.41 7.32
N ARG A 78 -27.18 -4.55 6.37
CA ARG A 78 -27.39 -4.34 4.94
C ARG A 78 -28.23 -5.42 4.26
N THR A 79 -28.11 -6.66 4.72
CA THR A 79 -28.85 -7.81 4.14
C THR A 79 -30.22 -8.03 4.76
N ASN A 80 -30.62 -7.20 5.73
CA ASN A 80 -31.95 -7.26 6.33
C ASN A 80 -33.03 -6.99 5.27
N LYS A 81 -34.17 -7.68 5.36
CA LYS A 81 -35.32 -7.64 4.42
C LYS A 81 -35.78 -6.23 4.03
N ASN A 82 -35.58 -5.24 4.88
CA ASN A 82 -35.95 -3.84 4.62
C ASN A 82 -34.91 -3.08 3.76
N ASN A 83 -33.86 -3.73 3.26
CA ASN A 83 -32.80 -3.16 2.41
C ASN A 83 -32.28 -1.77 2.90
N LYS A 84 -32.09 -1.63 4.19
CA LYS A 84 -31.69 -0.38 4.83
C LYS A 84 -30.28 0.05 4.39
N ASN A 85 -30.11 1.32 4.07
CA ASN A 85 -28.81 1.91 3.66
C ASN A 85 -28.61 3.30 4.29
N SER A 86 -28.57 3.34 5.63
CA SER A 86 -28.32 4.60 6.34
C SER A 86 -26.89 5.07 6.15
N PHE A 87 -26.73 6.35 5.82
CA PHE A 87 -25.43 7.01 5.75
C PHE A 87 -24.72 7.01 7.12
N TRP A 88 -25.43 7.25 8.21
CA TRP A 88 -24.86 7.31 9.54
C TRP A 88 -24.34 5.98 10.05
N ILE A 89 -25.08 4.89 9.82
CA ILE A 89 -24.65 3.54 10.22
C ILE A 89 -23.39 3.14 9.40
N PHE A 90 -23.38 3.44 8.11
CA PHE A 90 -22.21 3.22 7.29
C PHE A 90 -20.99 4.01 7.82
N THR A 91 -21.16 5.31 8.08
CA THR A 91 -20.08 6.18 8.57
C THR A 91 -19.57 5.69 9.92
N LEU A 92 -20.47 5.31 10.83
CA LEU A 92 -20.10 4.72 12.11
C LEU A 92 -19.29 3.44 11.94
N SER A 93 -19.72 2.54 11.04
CA SER A 93 -18.98 1.29 10.77
C SER A 93 -17.57 1.54 10.22
N VAL A 94 -17.42 2.52 9.31
CA VAL A 94 -16.11 2.92 8.78
C VAL A 94 -15.24 3.55 9.89
N ILE A 95 -15.81 4.42 10.73
CA ILE A 95 -15.07 5.03 11.85
C ILE A 95 -14.60 3.94 12.81
N LEU A 96 -15.46 3.02 13.22
CA LEU A 96 -15.10 1.93 14.14
C LEU A 96 -13.96 1.06 13.58
N ALA A 97 -13.97 0.78 12.28
CA ALA A 97 -12.89 0.02 11.63
C ALA A 97 -11.55 0.82 11.56
N ILE A 98 -11.60 2.15 11.50
CA ILE A 98 -10.39 2.98 11.41
C ILE A 98 -9.83 3.32 12.80
N VAL A 99 -10.66 3.36 13.84
CA VAL A 99 -10.28 3.80 15.20
C VAL A 99 -9.01 3.13 15.72
N PRO A 100 -8.79 1.80 15.63
CA PRO A 100 -7.55 1.17 16.12
C PRO A 100 -6.30 1.73 15.43
N LEU A 101 -6.36 1.96 14.12
CA LEU A 101 -5.26 2.55 13.37
C LEU A 101 -4.98 3.99 13.80
N VAL A 102 -6.02 4.79 14.02
CA VAL A 102 -5.90 6.19 14.49
C VAL A 102 -5.22 6.23 15.84
N PHE A 103 -5.65 5.37 16.78
CA PHE A 103 -5.00 5.29 18.10
C PHE A 103 -3.51 4.97 18.01
N VAL A 104 -3.13 3.99 17.19
CA VAL A 104 -1.72 3.64 16.99
C VAL A 104 -0.92 4.79 16.37
N LYS A 105 -1.53 5.55 15.45
CA LYS A 105 -0.88 6.68 14.77
C LYS A 105 -0.73 7.92 15.66
N ILE A 106 -1.71 8.22 16.51
CA ILE A 106 -1.68 9.40 17.40
C ILE A 106 -0.85 9.14 18.66
N ASN A 107 -0.56 7.89 18.99
CA ASN A 107 0.17 7.53 20.21
C ASN A 107 1.50 8.29 20.42
N PRO A 108 2.36 8.50 19.41
CA PRO A 108 3.59 9.27 19.59
C PRO A 108 3.35 10.70 20.10
N LEU A 109 2.24 11.34 19.69
CA LEU A 109 1.85 12.67 20.12
C LEU A 109 1.38 12.72 21.59
N LEU A 110 0.82 11.61 22.07
CA LEU A 110 0.29 11.52 23.45
C LEU A 110 1.35 11.14 24.48
N HIS A 111 2.60 10.86 24.05
CA HIS A 111 3.71 10.41 24.89
C HIS A 111 3.35 9.23 25.83
N ASN A 112 2.38 8.41 25.44
CA ASN A 112 1.79 7.37 26.29
C ASN A 112 2.32 5.99 25.89
N ALA A 113 3.34 5.50 26.56
CA ALA A 113 4.01 4.21 26.26
C ALA A 113 3.04 3.01 26.23
N THR A 114 1.94 3.07 27.01
CA THR A 114 0.97 1.96 27.09
C THR A 114 0.14 1.77 25.83
N ILE A 115 -0.14 2.81 25.06
CA ILE A 115 -0.92 2.70 23.81
C ILE A 115 -0.06 2.14 22.69
N SER A 116 1.27 2.28 22.74
CA SER A 116 2.18 1.67 21.75
C SER A 116 2.10 0.15 21.72
N LEU A 117 1.59 -0.47 22.79
CA LEU A 117 1.37 -1.91 22.89
C LEU A 117 0.31 -2.45 21.93
N PHE A 118 -0.61 -1.63 21.45
CA PHE A 118 -1.67 -2.03 20.51
C PHE A 118 -1.23 -2.02 19.05
N GLY A 119 -0.05 -1.45 18.73
CA GLY A 119 0.52 -1.44 17.38
C GLY A 119 1.09 -2.81 17.00
N PHE A 120 0.76 -3.28 15.81
CA PHE A 120 1.36 -4.47 15.21
C PHE A 120 1.68 -4.26 13.74
N LEU A 121 2.60 -5.06 13.21
CA LEU A 121 3.02 -5.01 11.81
C LEU A 121 1.82 -5.32 10.89
N GLY A 122 1.49 -4.41 9.98
CA GLY A 122 0.42 -4.60 9.00
C GLY A 122 -0.94 -4.04 9.38
N ILE A 123 -1.13 -3.44 10.58
CA ILE A 123 -2.43 -2.86 10.99
C ILE A 123 -3.04 -1.95 9.93
N SER A 124 -2.23 -1.11 9.26
CA SER A 124 -2.69 -0.22 8.19
C SER A 124 -3.27 -1.00 7.01
N TYR A 125 -2.62 -2.09 6.60
CA TYR A 125 -3.07 -2.93 5.48
C TYR A 125 -4.34 -3.71 5.80
N LEU A 126 -4.47 -4.20 7.03
CA LEU A 126 -5.68 -4.86 7.50
C LEU A 126 -6.85 -3.87 7.55
N THR A 127 -6.61 -2.65 8.02
CA THR A 127 -7.62 -1.58 8.04
C THR A 127 -8.13 -1.26 6.63
N PHE A 128 -7.24 -1.17 5.62
CA PHE A 128 -7.67 -0.99 4.23
C PHE A 128 -8.57 -2.12 3.75
N LYS A 129 -8.26 -3.38 4.07
CA LYS A 129 -9.08 -4.54 3.69
C LYS A 129 -10.45 -4.50 4.36
N SER A 130 -10.53 -4.20 5.64
CA SER A 130 -11.80 -4.16 6.39
C SER A 130 -12.69 -2.99 5.93
N VAL A 131 -12.12 -1.81 5.77
CA VAL A 131 -12.84 -0.62 5.28
C VAL A 131 -13.34 -0.84 3.85
N GLU A 132 -12.53 -1.45 2.97
CA GLU A 132 -12.95 -1.84 1.63
C GLU A 132 -14.17 -2.77 1.68
N MET A 133 -14.13 -3.83 2.51
CA MET A 133 -15.26 -4.75 2.65
C MET A 133 -16.54 -4.03 3.08
N ILE A 134 -16.47 -3.12 4.06
CA ILE A 134 -17.62 -2.30 4.50
C ILE A 134 -18.15 -1.45 3.33
N MET A 135 -17.26 -0.85 2.54
CA MET A 135 -17.66 -0.04 1.39
C MET A 135 -18.29 -0.87 0.27
N GLU A 136 -17.76 -2.05 -0.03
CA GLU A 136 -18.30 -2.96 -1.04
C GLU A 136 -19.61 -3.63 -0.59
N ILE A 137 -19.80 -3.90 0.70
CA ILE A 137 -21.09 -4.29 1.27
C ILE A 137 -22.12 -3.18 1.07
N ARG A 138 -21.73 -1.92 1.29
CA ARG A 138 -22.62 -0.77 1.03
C ARG A 138 -23.06 -0.70 -0.41
N ASP A 139 -22.15 -0.92 -1.33
CA ASP A 139 -22.39 -0.85 -2.78
C ASP A 139 -23.16 -2.08 -3.31
N GLY A 140 -23.32 -3.12 -2.48
CA GLY A 140 -23.99 -4.36 -2.85
C GLY A 140 -23.13 -5.33 -3.66
N ALA A 141 -21.82 -5.05 -3.78
CA ALA A 141 -20.85 -5.96 -4.41
C ALA A 141 -20.62 -7.22 -3.54
N ILE A 142 -20.67 -7.06 -2.22
CA ILE A 142 -20.61 -8.17 -1.25
C ILE A 142 -21.99 -8.33 -0.62
N LYS A 143 -22.62 -9.50 -0.83
CA LYS A 143 -23.95 -9.81 -0.27
C LYS A 143 -23.88 -10.83 0.86
N GLU A 144 -22.87 -11.67 0.87
CA GLU A 144 -22.63 -12.69 1.89
C GLU A 144 -21.13 -12.91 2.09
N ILE A 145 -20.77 -13.24 3.31
CA ILE A 145 -19.38 -13.55 3.70
C ILE A 145 -19.44 -14.71 4.69
N LYS A 146 -18.66 -15.76 4.44
CA LYS A 146 -18.40 -16.79 5.46
C LYS A 146 -17.26 -16.34 6.38
N VAL A 147 -17.34 -16.64 7.67
CA VAL A 147 -16.29 -16.30 8.65
C VAL A 147 -14.92 -16.82 8.18
N THR A 148 -14.88 -18.03 7.64
CA THR A 148 -13.66 -18.64 7.10
C THR A 148 -13.06 -17.86 5.93
N ASP A 149 -13.88 -17.27 5.05
CA ASP A 149 -13.41 -16.50 3.90
C ASP A 149 -12.92 -15.12 4.33
N PHE A 150 -13.62 -14.50 5.32
CA PHE A 150 -13.15 -13.28 5.97
C PHE A 150 -11.76 -13.47 6.58
N LEU A 151 -11.59 -14.50 7.42
CA LEU A 151 -10.32 -14.80 8.07
C LEU A 151 -9.21 -15.09 7.06
N ARG A 152 -9.49 -15.87 6.00
CA ARG A 152 -8.51 -16.13 4.93
C ARG A 152 -8.08 -14.85 4.21
N PHE A 153 -9.01 -13.93 3.95
CA PHE A 153 -8.69 -12.67 3.29
C PHE A 153 -7.88 -11.72 4.18
N ILE A 154 -8.35 -11.51 5.42
CA ILE A 154 -7.68 -10.60 6.36
C ILE A 154 -6.29 -11.13 6.71
N LEU A 155 -6.18 -12.41 7.04
CA LEU A 155 -4.94 -13.06 7.48
C LEU A 155 -4.07 -13.60 6.34
N PHE A 156 -4.37 -13.28 5.10
CA PHE A 156 -3.57 -13.75 3.97
C PHE A 156 -2.13 -13.26 4.11
N PHE A 157 -1.28 -14.13 4.67
CA PHE A 157 0.05 -13.76 5.15
C PHE A 157 0.97 -13.17 4.07
N PRO A 158 0.89 -13.55 2.77
CA PRO A 158 1.78 -12.94 1.77
C PRO A 158 1.64 -11.42 1.66
N THR A 159 0.46 -10.88 1.97
CA THR A 159 0.16 -9.45 1.83
C THR A 159 -0.17 -8.76 3.14
N ILE A 160 0.09 -9.40 4.29
CA ILE A 160 -0.40 -8.91 5.58
C ILE A 160 0.28 -7.61 6.04
N SER A 161 1.57 -7.43 5.76
CA SER A 161 2.34 -6.31 6.30
C SER A 161 2.55 -5.15 5.33
N SER A 162 3.00 -5.41 4.10
CA SER A 162 3.35 -4.37 3.10
C SER A 162 3.13 -4.85 1.66
N GLY A 163 2.42 -5.93 1.48
CA GLY A 163 2.10 -6.48 0.16
C GLY A 163 1.06 -5.66 -0.59
N PRO A 164 0.68 -6.05 -1.80
CA PRO A 164 -0.41 -5.39 -2.52
C PRO A 164 -1.73 -5.48 -1.76
N ILE A 165 -2.48 -4.37 -1.73
CA ILE A 165 -3.84 -4.31 -1.17
C ILE A 165 -4.78 -4.93 -2.18
N ASP A 166 -5.28 -6.11 -1.85
CA ASP A 166 -6.21 -6.86 -2.69
C ASP A 166 -7.67 -6.57 -2.33
N ARG A 167 -8.60 -6.92 -3.21
CA ARG A 167 -10.05 -6.76 -2.99
C ARG A 167 -10.70 -8.10 -2.67
N PHE A 168 -11.60 -8.11 -1.69
CA PHE A 168 -12.25 -9.33 -1.22
C PHE A 168 -12.95 -10.14 -2.34
N PRO A 169 -13.77 -9.56 -3.22
CA PRO A 169 -14.44 -10.35 -4.27
C PRO A 169 -13.46 -10.99 -5.25
N ARG A 170 -12.38 -10.29 -5.60
CA ARG A 170 -11.34 -10.83 -6.47
C ARG A 170 -10.57 -11.96 -5.80
N PHE A 171 -10.14 -11.74 -4.54
CA PHE A 171 -9.45 -12.73 -3.73
C PHE A 171 -10.31 -13.99 -3.54
N GLN A 172 -11.58 -13.82 -3.17
CA GLN A 172 -12.52 -14.91 -2.96
C GLN A 172 -12.68 -15.74 -4.24
N LYS A 173 -12.78 -15.10 -5.41
CA LYS A 173 -12.84 -15.78 -6.70
C LYS A 173 -11.65 -16.70 -6.92
N ASP A 174 -10.43 -16.24 -6.63
CA ASP A 174 -9.21 -17.03 -6.82
C ASP A 174 -9.12 -18.18 -5.80
N VAL A 175 -9.53 -17.96 -4.55
CA VAL A 175 -9.52 -19.00 -3.51
C VAL A 175 -10.57 -20.08 -3.75
N LEU A 176 -11.74 -19.71 -4.28
CA LEU A 176 -12.84 -20.67 -4.54
C LEU A 176 -12.56 -21.49 -5.81
N ASN A 177 -11.88 -20.95 -6.80
CA ASN A 177 -11.60 -21.61 -8.07
C ASN A 177 -10.18 -22.18 -8.07
N ILE A 178 -10.07 -23.49 -8.20
CA ILE A 178 -8.77 -24.15 -8.38
C ILE A 178 -8.31 -23.92 -9.82
N PRO A 179 -7.12 -23.37 -10.05
CA PRO A 179 -6.61 -23.17 -11.41
C PRO A 179 -6.39 -24.51 -12.11
N SER A 180 -6.59 -24.56 -13.44
CA SER A 180 -6.16 -25.70 -14.23
C SER A 180 -4.65 -25.90 -14.12
N ARG A 181 -4.16 -27.13 -14.39
CA ARG A 181 -2.74 -27.46 -14.30
C ARG A 181 -1.88 -26.50 -15.14
N ASP A 182 -2.27 -26.21 -16.38
CA ASP A 182 -1.51 -25.34 -17.27
C ASP A 182 -1.47 -23.92 -16.74
N LYS A 183 -2.61 -23.38 -16.28
CA LYS A 183 -2.68 -22.06 -15.65
C LYS A 183 -1.85 -22.01 -14.37
N TYR A 184 -1.85 -23.07 -13.58
CA TYR A 184 -1.04 -23.13 -12.37
C TYR A 184 0.46 -23.15 -12.68
N MET A 185 0.87 -23.89 -13.74
CA MET A 185 2.26 -23.87 -14.22
C MET A 185 2.71 -22.48 -14.68
N GLU A 186 1.83 -21.71 -15.34
CA GLU A 186 2.10 -20.29 -15.67
C GLU A 186 2.25 -19.46 -14.40
N MET A 187 1.40 -19.67 -13.37
CA MET A 187 1.51 -18.99 -12.09
C MET A 187 2.82 -19.35 -11.37
N LEU A 188 3.25 -20.61 -11.37
CA LEU A 188 4.53 -21.04 -10.79
C LEU A 188 5.70 -20.37 -11.50
N LYS A 189 5.73 -20.41 -12.85
CA LYS A 189 6.76 -19.72 -13.65
C LYS A 189 6.79 -18.23 -13.36
N GLY A 190 5.62 -17.58 -13.37
CA GLY A 190 5.49 -16.16 -13.06
C GLY A 190 5.90 -15.82 -11.62
N GLY A 191 5.56 -16.68 -10.67
CA GLY A 191 5.94 -16.56 -9.25
C GLY A 191 7.46 -16.68 -9.08
N THR A 192 8.08 -17.71 -9.69
CA THR A 192 9.54 -17.90 -9.65
C THR A 192 10.28 -16.70 -10.23
N ASN A 193 9.86 -16.19 -11.39
CA ASN A 193 10.48 -15.00 -11.99
C ASN A 193 10.38 -13.77 -11.06
N LYS A 194 9.23 -13.59 -10.41
CA LYS A 194 9.02 -12.48 -9.45
C LYS A 194 9.85 -12.67 -8.18
N LEU A 195 9.97 -13.92 -7.70
CA LEU A 195 10.82 -14.24 -6.54
C LEU A 195 12.28 -13.87 -6.82
N MET A 196 12.81 -14.35 -7.96
CA MET A 196 14.20 -14.06 -8.36
C MET A 196 14.45 -12.57 -8.56
N LEU A 197 13.53 -11.87 -9.24
CA LEU A 197 13.62 -10.42 -9.40
C LEU A 197 13.53 -9.68 -8.05
N GLY A 198 12.69 -10.16 -7.14
CA GLY A 198 12.57 -9.63 -5.79
C GLY A 198 13.87 -9.78 -4.98
N LEU A 199 14.56 -10.92 -5.10
CA LEU A 199 15.88 -11.14 -4.49
C LEU A 199 16.91 -10.13 -4.99
N VAL A 200 16.98 -9.93 -6.32
CA VAL A 200 17.86 -8.92 -6.92
C VAL A 200 17.51 -7.52 -6.43
N TYR A 201 16.22 -7.16 -6.46
CA TYR A 201 15.79 -5.82 -6.07
C TYR A 201 16.08 -5.53 -4.59
N LYS A 202 15.70 -6.42 -3.68
CA LYS A 202 15.82 -6.15 -2.25
C LYS A 202 17.23 -6.39 -1.72
N PHE A 203 17.84 -7.54 -2.02
CA PHE A 203 19.08 -7.95 -1.36
C PHE A 203 20.35 -7.57 -2.13
N ILE A 204 20.25 -7.16 -3.41
CA ILE A 204 21.40 -6.66 -4.15
C ILE A 204 21.28 -5.15 -4.32
N ILE A 205 20.27 -4.68 -5.07
CA ILE A 205 20.18 -3.26 -5.43
C ILE A 205 19.72 -2.42 -4.23
N GLY A 206 18.70 -2.88 -3.50
CA GLY A 206 18.21 -2.23 -2.28
C GLY A 206 19.29 -2.16 -1.19
N TYR A 207 20.06 -3.24 -0.99
CA TYR A 207 21.19 -3.26 -0.09
C TYR A 207 22.29 -2.27 -0.51
N PHE A 208 22.64 -2.23 -1.79
CA PHE A 208 23.63 -1.30 -2.31
C PHE A 208 23.25 0.17 -2.05
N PHE A 209 22.03 0.55 -2.40
CA PHE A 209 21.58 1.93 -2.17
C PHE A 209 21.31 2.22 -0.68
N GLY A 210 20.61 1.32 0.04
CA GLY A 210 20.16 1.57 1.40
C GLY A 210 21.22 1.36 2.48
N THR A 211 22.07 0.34 2.32
CA THR A 211 23.07 -0.03 3.36
C THR A 211 24.45 0.54 3.04
N LEU A 212 24.88 0.53 1.77
CA LEU A 212 26.23 0.97 1.41
C LEU A 212 26.32 2.45 1.08
N LEU A 213 25.36 3.01 0.31
CA LEU A 213 25.44 4.39 -0.16
C LEU A 213 24.70 5.39 0.73
N LEU A 214 23.46 5.07 1.14
CA LEU A 214 22.61 6.02 1.86
C LEU A 214 23.22 6.57 3.15
N PRO A 215 23.89 5.79 4.02
CA PRO A 215 24.55 6.33 5.20
C PRO A 215 25.68 7.31 4.85
N LYS A 216 26.45 7.00 3.80
CA LYS A 216 27.60 7.84 3.37
C LYS A 216 27.12 9.20 2.85
N VAL A 217 26.14 9.20 1.95
CA VAL A 217 25.60 10.46 1.41
C VAL A 217 24.80 11.25 2.45
N SER A 218 24.20 10.55 3.44
CA SER A 218 23.54 11.18 4.57
C SER A 218 24.51 11.97 5.44
N ILE A 219 25.63 11.36 5.84
CA ILE A 219 26.67 12.01 6.63
C ILE A 219 27.23 13.21 5.84
N LEU A 220 27.54 13.01 4.56
CA LEU A 220 28.08 14.06 3.70
C LEU A 220 27.07 15.23 3.52
N ALA A 221 25.78 14.96 3.37
CA ALA A 221 24.78 16.01 3.26
C ALA A 221 24.61 16.79 4.59
N LEU A 222 24.72 16.10 5.73
CA LEU A 222 24.68 16.76 7.05
C LEU A 222 25.92 17.62 7.34
N SER A 223 27.10 17.35 6.74
CA SER A 223 28.27 18.20 6.94
C SER A 223 28.10 19.63 6.37
N TYR A 224 27.16 19.81 5.43
CA TYR A 224 26.79 21.14 4.91
C TYR A 224 25.73 21.88 5.76
N ARG A 225 25.30 21.29 6.89
CA ARG A 225 24.37 21.95 7.81
C ARG A 225 24.99 23.21 8.39
N GLY A 226 24.34 24.36 8.19
CA GLY A 226 24.84 25.66 8.62
C GLY A 226 25.93 26.30 7.70
N GLU A 227 26.51 25.55 6.76
CA GLU A 227 27.51 26.08 5.82
C GLU A 227 26.87 26.71 4.57
N THR A 228 25.71 26.19 4.16
CA THR A 228 24.96 26.68 2.99
C THR A 228 23.52 27.04 3.38
N PRO A 229 22.87 27.98 2.66
CA PRO A 229 21.48 28.29 2.89
C PRO A 229 20.59 27.03 2.82
N LEU A 230 19.85 26.73 3.90
CA LEU A 230 19.00 25.54 4.02
C LEU A 230 19.73 24.19 3.84
N GLY A 231 21.08 24.15 3.96
CA GLY A 231 21.87 22.95 3.72
C GLY A 231 21.87 22.48 2.25
N LEU A 232 21.51 23.39 1.31
CA LEU A 232 21.49 23.06 -0.12
C LEU A 232 22.90 22.76 -0.63
N SER A 233 23.11 21.54 -1.08
CA SER A 233 24.41 21.05 -1.54
C SER A 233 24.24 19.95 -2.59
N TRP A 234 25.32 19.67 -3.32
CA TRP A 234 25.34 18.50 -4.22
C TRP A 234 25.14 17.19 -3.46
N ALA A 235 25.58 17.13 -2.20
CA ALA A 235 25.39 15.94 -1.35
C ALA A 235 23.92 15.72 -1.00
N LEU A 236 23.13 16.79 -0.81
CA LEU A 236 21.67 16.68 -0.63
C LEU A 236 20.97 16.16 -1.90
N LEU A 237 21.44 16.58 -3.09
CA LEU A 237 20.95 16.02 -4.36
C LEU A 237 21.33 14.55 -4.49
N ALA A 238 22.54 14.17 -4.13
CA ALA A 238 22.96 12.77 -4.12
C ALA A 238 22.09 11.94 -3.15
N TYR A 239 21.85 12.46 -1.93
CA TYR A 239 20.93 11.83 -0.97
C TYR A 239 19.54 11.62 -1.57
N MET A 240 18.97 12.63 -2.19
CA MET A 240 17.64 12.58 -2.84
C MET A 240 17.52 11.41 -3.81
N TYR A 241 18.51 11.24 -4.70
CA TYR A 241 18.49 10.14 -5.68
C TYR A 241 18.75 8.78 -5.04
N VAL A 242 19.75 8.69 -4.16
CA VAL A 242 20.09 7.43 -3.48
C VAL A 242 18.93 6.93 -2.64
N TYR A 243 18.28 7.81 -1.87
CA TYR A 243 17.09 7.46 -1.10
C TYR A 243 15.92 7.03 -1.99
N SER A 244 15.69 7.72 -3.11
CA SER A 244 14.63 7.38 -4.06
C SER A 244 14.83 6.00 -4.69
N MET A 245 16.08 5.64 -5.02
CA MET A 245 16.40 4.30 -5.52
C MET A 245 16.24 3.24 -4.45
N TYR A 246 16.77 3.50 -3.25
CA TYR A 246 16.59 2.61 -2.10
C TYR A 246 15.11 2.31 -1.84
N LEU A 247 14.30 3.37 -1.68
CA LEU A 247 12.87 3.25 -1.41
C LEU A 247 12.15 2.41 -2.47
N PHE A 248 12.48 2.62 -3.74
CA PHE A 248 11.88 1.86 -4.83
C PHE A 248 12.29 0.39 -4.80
N PHE A 249 13.59 0.09 -4.78
CA PHE A 249 14.06 -1.28 -4.91
C PHE A 249 13.72 -2.12 -3.67
N ASP A 250 13.80 -1.55 -2.46
CA ASP A 250 13.40 -2.24 -1.24
C ASP A 250 11.91 -2.58 -1.24
N PHE A 251 11.05 -1.59 -1.52
CA PHE A 251 9.61 -1.80 -1.50
C PHE A 251 9.10 -2.62 -2.70
N ALA A 252 9.65 -2.42 -3.90
CA ALA A 252 9.29 -3.22 -5.06
C ALA A 252 9.75 -4.68 -4.89
N GLY A 253 10.92 -4.91 -4.30
CA GLY A 253 11.42 -6.25 -3.97
C GLY A 253 10.49 -6.97 -3.00
N TYR A 254 10.09 -6.30 -1.92
CA TYR A 254 9.11 -6.83 -0.97
C TYR A 254 7.76 -7.17 -1.65
N SER A 255 7.25 -6.26 -2.47
CA SER A 255 5.99 -6.46 -3.20
C SER A 255 6.07 -7.64 -4.17
N LEU A 256 7.22 -7.83 -4.83
CA LEU A 256 7.47 -8.97 -5.71
C LEU A 256 7.43 -10.30 -4.95
N PHE A 257 8.00 -10.37 -3.74
CA PHE A 257 7.89 -11.55 -2.89
C PHE A 257 6.44 -11.87 -2.54
N ALA A 258 5.68 -10.86 -2.09
CA ALA A 258 4.27 -11.05 -1.74
C ALA A 258 3.46 -11.62 -2.92
N VAL A 259 3.67 -11.09 -4.14
CA VAL A 259 2.99 -11.60 -5.35
C VAL A 259 3.49 -12.98 -5.75
N ALA A 260 4.79 -13.26 -5.63
CA ALA A 260 5.38 -14.57 -5.92
C ALA A 260 4.77 -15.67 -5.03
N ILE A 261 4.75 -15.44 -3.71
CA ILE A 261 4.19 -16.38 -2.74
C ILE A 261 2.68 -16.57 -2.95
N SER A 262 1.96 -15.47 -3.25
CA SER A 262 0.54 -15.57 -3.61
C SER A 262 0.32 -16.46 -4.84
N ASN A 263 1.15 -16.32 -5.88
CA ASN A 263 1.08 -17.16 -7.08
C ASN A 263 1.33 -18.65 -6.74
N PHE A 264 2.29 -18.95 -5.85
CA PHE A 264 2.54 -20.32 -5.38
C PHE A 264 1.35 -20.89 -4.62
N MET A 265 0.56 -20.04 -3.94
CA MET A 265 -0.69 -20.42 -3.29
C MET A 265 -1.91 -20.40 -4.25
N GLY A 266 -1.70 -20.24 -5.55
CA GLY A 266 -2.78 -20.21 -6.54
C GLY A 266 -3.68 -18.97 -6.45
N VAL A 267 -3.16 -17.86 -5.94
CA VAL A 267 -3.84 -16.55 -5.84
C VAL A 267 -3.10 -15.54 -6.71
N ASN A 268 -3.81 -14.91 -7.65
CA ASN A 268 -3.21 -13.94 -8.57
C ASN A 268 -3.29 -12.51 -8.02
N THR A 269 -2.53 -12.24 -6.95
CA THR A 269 -2.48 -10.92 -6.31
C THR A 269 -2.00 -9.81 -7.27
N PRO A 270 -2.60 -8.62 -7.27
CA PRO A 270 -2.23 -7.53 -8.16
C PRO A 270 -0.80 -7.01 -7.89
N MET A 271 -0.20 -6.39 -8.91
CA MET A 271 1.13 -5.78 -8.79
C MET A 271 1.06 -4.37 -8.20
N ASN A 272 2.06 -3.98 -7.39
CA ASN A 272 2.18 -2.62 -6.86
C ASN A 272 2.96 -1.66 -7.76
N PHE A 273 3.84 -2.18 -8.62
CA PHE A 273 4.74 -1.35 -9.43
C PHE A 273 4.74 -1.72 -10.90
N LYS A 274 4.74 -0.70 -11.78
CA LYS A 274 4.84 -0.87 -13.24
C LYS A 274 5.75 0.22 -13.84
N ARG A 275 7.09 0.07 -13.68
CA ARG A 275 8.10 1.01 -14.21
C ARG A 275 7.77 2.49 -13.86
N PRO A 276 7.65 2.87 -12.57
CA PRO A 276 7.12 4.18 -12.17
C PRO A 276 8.02 5.34 -12.60
N PHE A 277 9.32 5.15 -12.69
CA PHE A 277 10.26 6.18 -13.13
C PHE A 277 10.24 6.47 -14.64
N GLN A 278 9.43 5.74 -15.43
CA GLN A 278 9.17 6.02 -16.84
C GLN A 278 7.86 6.81 -17.04
N SER A 279 7.30 7.38 -15.99
CA SER A 279 6.05 8.12 -16.02
C SER A 279 6.20 9.46 -16.74
N VAL A 280 5.26 9.77 -17.62
CA VAL A 280 5.27 11.03 -18.40
C VAL A 280 4.66 12.22 -17.66
N ASN A 281 4.05 11.99 -16.51
CA ASN A 281 3.51 13.00 -15.61
C ASN A 281 3.15 12.40 -14.25
N ILE A 282 2.79 13.24 -13.28
CA ILE A 282 2.52 12.80 -11.91
C ILE A 282 1.29 11.88 -11.79
N LYS A 283 0.28 12.04 -12.66
CA LYS A 283 -0.88 11.15 -12.71
C LYS A 283 -0.51 9.75 -13.22
N ASP A 284 0.33 9.68 -14.26
CA ASP A 284 0.88 8.41 -14.77
C ASP A 284 1.79 7.75 -13.73
N PHE A 285 2.54 8.55 -12.93
CA PHE A 285 3.33 8.04 -11.82
C PHE A 285 2.45 7.31 -10.78
N TRP A 286 1.36 7.90 -10.32
CA TRP A 286 0.45 7.27 -9.36
C TRP A 286 -0.32 6.06 -9.94
N ASN A 287 -0.41 5.93 -11.26
CA ASN A 287 -0.92 4.73 -11.94
C ASN A 287 0.13 3.61 -12.06
N ARG A 288 1.39 3.85 -11.62
CA ARG A 288 2.52 2.92 -11.73
C ARG A 288 3.27 2.70 -10.42
N TRP A 289 3.11 3.59 -9.46
CA TRP A 289 3.70 3.54 -8.13
C TRP A 289 2.65 3.14 -7.12
N HIS A 290 2.97 2.11 -6.31
CA HIS A 290 2.08 1.60 -5.27
C HIS A 290 0.61 1.53 -5.75
N MET A 291 0.41 0.88 -6.91
CA MET A 291 -0.83 0.94 -7.68
C MET A 291 -2.05 0.52 -6.86
N THR A 292 -1.94 -0.51 -6.03
CA THR A 292 -3.06 -1.01 -5.25
C THR A 292 -3.53 0.00 -4.21
N LEU A 293 -2.60 0.71 -3.55
CA LEU A 293 -2.92 1.81 -2.64
C LEU A 293 -3.52 3.00 -3.41
N SER A 294 -2.89 3.41 -4.52
CA SER A 294 -3.37 4.51 -5.37
C SER A 294 -4.80 4.27 -5.85
N PHE A 295 -5.10 3.05 -6.31
CA PHE A 295 -6.44 2.69 -6.77
C PHE A 295 -7.43 2.57 -5.62
N TRP A 296 -7.00 2.10 -4.44
CA TRP A 296 -7.82 2.09 -3.25
C TRP A 296 -8.26 3.52 -2.86
N PHE A 297 -7.32 4.46 -2.76
CA PHE A 297 -7.60 5.87 -2.47
C PHE A 297 -8.47 6.53 -3.54
N ARG A 298 -8.19 6.25 -4.83
CA ARG A 298 -8.99 6.75 -5.94
C ARG A 298 -10.44 6.29 -5.84
N ASP A 299 -10.68 4.98 -5.66
CA ASP A 299 -12.01 4.38 -5.77
C ASP A 299 -12.84 4.63 -4.49
N PHE A 300 -12.23 4.55 -3.32
CA PHE A 300 -12.94 4.62 -2.04
C PHE A 300 -12.95 6.01 -1.39
N ILE A 301 -12.07 6.92 -1.78
CA ILE A 301 -12.04 8.29 -1.27
C ILE A 301 -12.39 9.28 -2.38
N TYR A 302 -11.55 9.41 -3.40
CA TYR A 302 -11.69 10.43 -4.44
C TYR A 302 -13.04 10.30 -5.18
N MET A 303 -13.34 9.13 -5.76
CA MET A 303 -14.56 8.93 -6.53
C MET A 303 -15.82 9.08 -5.67
N ARG A 304 -15.81 8.61 -4.43
CA ARG A 304 -16.95 8.75 -3.50
C ARG A 304 -17.19 10.21 -3.14
N LEU A 305 -16.14 10.98 -2.86
CA LEU A 305 -16.26 12.41 -2.61
C LEU A 305 -16.79 13.16 -3.84
N MET A 306 -16.28 12.82 -5.02
CA MET A 306 -16.78 13.38 -6.31
C MET A 306 -18.27 13.10 -6.50
N PHE A 307 -18.71 11.84 -6.34
CA PHE A 307 -20.12 11.47 -6.44
C PHE A 307 -21.00 12.16 -5.39
N PHE A 308 -20.52 12.29 -4.16
CA PHE A 308 -21.23 13.00 -3.11
C PHE A 308 -21.44 14.47 -3.45
N MET A 309 -20.39 15.19 -3.87
CA MET A 309 -20.46 16.59 -4.28
C MET A 309 -21.40 16.80 -5.48
N MET A 310 -21.33 15.90 -6.48
CA MET A 310 -22.23 15.94 -7.65
C MET A 310 -23.69 15.70 -7.27
N LYS A 311 -23.95 14.65 -6.47
CA LYS A 311 -25.31 14.29 -6.04
C LYS A 311 -25.98 15.39 -5.21
N LYS A 312 -25.20 16.03 -4.34
CA LYS A 312 -25.67 17.13 -3.49
C LYS A 312 -25.62 18.49 -4.17
N LYS A 313 -25.13 18.56 -5.42
CA LYS A 313 -24.97 19.82 -6.19
C LYS A 313 -24.20 20.91 -5.39
N LEU A 314 -23.22 20.49 -4.57
CA LEU A 314 -22.48 21.40 -3.68
C LEU A 314 -21.62 22.39 -4.46
N ILE A 315 -21.08 21.96 -5.61
CA ILE A 315 -20.15 22.75 -6.42
C ILE A 315 -20.53 22.58 -7.89
N LYS A 316 -20.64 23.71 -8.63
CA LYS A 316 -20.97 23.69 -10.07
C LYS A 316 -19.79 23.28 -10.95
N SER A 317 -18.58 23.70 -10.57
CA SER A 317 -17.38 23.48 -11.36
C SER A 317 -16.80 22.06 -11.14
N ARG A 318 -16.73 21.25 -12.18
CA ARG A 318 -16.09 19.93 -12.15
C ARG A 318 -14.58 20.02 -11.82
N ILE A 319 -13.94 21.11 -12.25
CA ILE A 319 -12.51 21.35 -11.97
C ILE A 319 -12.32 21.58 -10.49
N THR A 320 -13.14 22.44 -9.88
CA THR A 320 -13.08 22.71 -8.43
C THR A 320 -13.35 21.46 -7.62
N MET A 321 -14.35 20.65 -8.01
CA MET A 321 -14.59 19.35 -7.35
C MET A 321 -13.37 18.44 -7.42
N ALA A 322 -12.74 18.31 -8.60
CA ALA A 322 -11.55 17.48 -8.78
C ALA A 322 -10.39 17.97 -7.92
N ASN A 323 -10.15 19.27 -7.85
CA ASN A 323 -9.10 19.85 -7.02
C ASN A 323 -9.33 19.58 -5.53
N ILE A 324 -10.57 19.76 -5.03
CA ILE A 324 -10.93 19.38 -3.64
C ILE A 324 -10.71 17.89 -3.42
N GLY A 325 -11.08 17.04 -4.40
CA GLY A 325 -10.85 15.61 -4.34
C GLY A 325 -9.36 15.26 -4.21
N TYR A 326 -8.46 15.90 -4.96
CA TYR A 326 -7.02 15.69 -4.84
C TYR A 326 -6.48 16.17 -3.50
N ILE A 327 -6.87 17.37 -3.04
CA ILE A 327 -6.44 17.89 -1.73
C ILE A 327 -6.86 16.92 -0.62
N THR A 328 -8.13 16.52 -0.59
CA THR A 328 -8.65 15.58 0.42
C THR A 328 -7.89 14.25 0.39
N LEU A 329 -7.74 13.65 -0.81
CA LEU A 329 -7.08 12.37 -0.98
C LEU A 329 -5.64 12.40 -0.46
N PHE A 330 -4.86 13.38 -0.91
CA PHE A 330 -3.43 13.43 -0.58
C PHE A 330 -3.16 13.90 0.85
N LEU A 331 -4.02 14.73 1.45
CA LEU A 331 -3.94 15.03 2.88
C LEU A 331 -4.22 13.77 3.72
N ILE A 332 -5.26 13.00 3.40
CA ILE A 332 -5.53 11.74 4.10
C ILE A 332 -4.35 10.77 3.94
N MET A 333 -3.75 10.70 2.74
CA MET A 333 -2.57 9.87 2.49
C MET A 333 -1.35 10.34 3.30
N GLY A 334 -1.12 11.65 3.41
CA GLY A 334 -0.07 12.23 4.24
C GLY A 334 -0.24 11.84 5.72
N PHE A 335 -1.41 12.07 6.29
CA PHE A 335 -1.73 11.67 7.67
C PHE A 335 -1.66 10.16 7.89
N TRP A 336 -2.00 9.36 6.88
CA TRP A 336 -1.85 7.92 6.96
C TRP A 336 -0.39 7.47 7.08
N HIS A 337 0.55 8.17 6.43
CA HIS A 337 1.97 7.90 6.59
C HIS A 337 2.46 8.23 8.01
N GLY A 338 2.04 9.38 8.57
CA GLY A 338 2.38 9.80 9.92
C GLY A 338 1.94 11.23 10.21
N GLU A 339 2.08 11.63 11.48
CA GLU A 339 1.71 12.97 11.98
C GLU A 339 2.81 14.03 11.82
N THR A 340 4.00 13.64 11.41
CA THR A 340 5.13 14.57 11.25
C THR A 340 4.93 15.49 10.05
N TRP A 341 5.43 16.72 10.16
CA TRP A 341 5.23 17.77 9.17
C TRP A 341 5.61 17.34 7.75
N TYR A 342 6.67 16.56 7.59
CA TYR A 342 7.15 16.16 6.26
C TYR A 342 6.19 15.21 5.54
N TYR A 343 5.40 14.39 6.22
CA TYR A 343 4.35 13.60 5.60
C TYR A 343 3.15 14.45 5.16
N ILE A 344 2.80 15.47 5.95
CA ILE A 344 1.74 16.41 5.59
C ILE A 344 2.16 17.24 4.38
N VAL A 345 3.39 17.76 4.39
CA VAL A 345 3.96 18.53 3.26
C VAL A 345 4.08 17.64 2.01
N TYR A 346 4.46 16.36 2.15
CA TYR A 346 4.43 15.39 1.05
C TYR A 346 3.01 15.25 0.43
N GLY A 347 1.98 15.17 1.27
CA GLY A 347 0.59 15.13 0.80
C GLY A 347 0.19 16.41 0.06
N ILE A 348 0.49 17.60 0.63
CA ILE A 348 0.21 18.90 -0.01
C ILE A 348 0.95 19.02 -1.34
N PHE A 349 2.23 18.63 -1.38
CA PHE A 349 3.05 18.63 -2.60
C PHE A 349 2.40 17.81 -3.72
N HIS A 350 1.98 16.57 -3.44
CA HIS A 350 1.34 15.73 -4.43
C HIS A 350 -0.05 16.23 -4.85
N ALA A 351 -0.84 16.78 -3.94
CA ALA A 351 -2.11 17.44 -4.28
C ALA A 351 -1.87 18.60 -5.28
N THR A 352 -0.92 19.47 -4.97
CA THR A 352 -0.54 20.60 -5.82
C THR A 352 -0.01 20.12 -7.19
N ALA A 353 0.86 19.11 -7.18
CA ALA A 353 1.39 18.52 -8.41
C ALA A 353 0.28 17.93 -9.31
N MET A 354 -0.73 17.27 -8.73
CA MET A 354 -1.89 16.74 -9.49
C MET A 354 -2.75 17.85 -10.06
N ILE A 355 -3.04 18.91 -9.30
CA ILE A 355 -3.83 20.06 -9.75
C ILE A 355 -3.12 20.79 -10.88
N THR A 356 -1.82 21.05 -10.73
CA THR A 356 -0.98 21.69 -11.75
C THR A 356 -0.88 20.83 -13.01
N ASN A 357 -0.70 19.52 -12.86
CA ASN A 357 -0.68 18.59 -13.98
C ASN A 357 -2.01 18.60 -14.76
N ASP A 358 -3.14 18.54 -14.08
CA ASP A 358 -4.45 18.57 -14.74
C ASP A 358 -4.70 19.93 -15.43
N ALA A 359 -4.25 21.05 -14.85
CA ALA A 359 -4.28 22.37 -15.49
C ALA A 359 -3.41 22.40 -16.75
N TRP A 360 -2.18 21.87 -16.67
CA TRP A 360 -1.27 21.74 -17.79
C TRP A 360 -1.85 20.88 -18.92
N LEU A 361 -2.45 19.75 -18.61
CA LEU A 361 -3.05 18.87 -19.62
C LEU A 361 -4.24 19.54 -20.32
N ARG A 362 -5.04 20.34 -19.61
CA ARG A 362 -6.13 21.16 -20.20
C ARG A 362 -5.55 22.25 -21.11
N PHE A 363 -4.51 22.96 -20.64
CA PHE A 363 -3.82 23.97 -21.45
C PHE A 363 -3.24 23.37 -22.73
N LYS A 364 -2.51 22.25 -22.61
CA LYS A 364 -1.92 21.53 -23.75
C LYS A 364 -2.98 21.07 -24.75
N LYS A 365 -4.13 20.59 -24.27
CA LYS A 365 -5.24 20.18 -25.15
C LYS A 365 -5.80 21.37 -25.94
N LYS A 366 -5.94 22.55 -25.31
CA LYS A 366 -6.45 23.77 -25.92
C LYS A 366 -5.43 24.35 -26.94
N HIS A 367 -4.14 24.24 -26.66
CA HIS A 367 -3.05 24.80 -27.47
C HIS A 367 -2.25 23.73 -28.22
N ARG A 368 -2.92 22.67 -28.71
CA ARG A 368 -2.27 21.49 -29.32
C ARG A 368 -1.36 21.82 -30.51
N LYS A 369 -1.66 22.89 -31.27
CA LYS A 369 -0.85 23.34 -32.41
C LYS A 369 0.46 24.00 -31.96
N GLN A 370 0.47 24.68 -30.80
CA GLN A 370 1.60 25.44 -30.26
C GLN A 370 2.48 24.59 -29.33
N VAL A 371 1.90 23.59 -28.66
CA VAL A 371 2.59 22.70 -27.73
C VAL A 371 2.69 21.30 -28.34
N PRO A 372 3.74 20.99 -29.08
CA PRO A 372 3.87 19.73 -29.80
C PRO A 372 4.05 18.55 -28.82
N SER A 373 3.64 17.37 -29.30
CA SER A 373 3.78 16.10 -28.57
C SER A 373 4.62 15.16 -29.43
N ASN A 374 5.92 15.18 -29.24
CA ASN A 374 6.88 14.36 -29.96
C ASN A 374 7.76 13.54 -28.99
N LYS A 375 8.72 12.77 -29.51
CA LYS A 375 9.63 11.94 -28.70
C LYS A 375 10.47 12.78 -27.72
N PHE A 376 10.92 13.96 -28.09
CA PHE A 376 11.70 14.87 -27.23
C PHE A 376 10.88 15.42 -26.06
N THR A 377 9.67 15.95 -26.34
CA THR A 377 8.79 16.44 -25.27
C THR A 377 8.35 15.32 -24.33
N LYS A 378 8.22 14.08 -24.83
CA LYS A 378 7.94 12.92 -23.99
C LYS A 378 9.14 12.56 -23.11
N ALA A 379 10.35 12.53 -23.65
CA ALA A 379 11.57 12.27 -22.89
C ALA A 379 11.78 13.34 -21.81
N PHE A 380 11.63 14.61 -22.16
CA PHE A 380 11.68 15.73 -21.20
C PHE A 380 10.64 15.57 -20.09
N ALA A 381 9.39 15.21 -20.43
CA ALA A 381 8.32 14.98 -19.44
C ALA A 381 8.65 13.82 -18.48
N ILE A 382 9.28 12.74 -18.96
CA ILE A 382 9.75 11.64 -18.11
C ILE A 382 10.85 12.13 -17.15
N VAL A 383 11.85 12.83 -17.67
CA VAL A 383 12.96 13.36 -16.85
C VAL A 383 12.41 14.33 -15.80
N LEU A 384 11.57 15.29 -16.19
CA LEU A 384 10.94 16.22 -15.25
C LEU A 384 10.13 15.50 -14.16
N THR A 385 9.29 14.54 -14.56
CA THR A 385 8.47 13.78 -13.62
C THR A 385 9.33 12.98 -12.64
N PHE A 386 10.41 12.36 -13.12
CA PHE A 386 11.36 11.65 -12.28
C PHE A 386 11.98 12.57 -11.21
N HIS A 387 12.44 13.78 -11.58
CA HIS A 387 13.01 14.72 -10.61
C HIS A 387 11.99 15.24 -9.61
N VAL A 388 10.77 15.56 -10.05
CA VAL A 388 9.66 15.97 -9.18
C VAL A 388 9.34 14.86 -8.16
N VAL A 389 9.34 13.60 -8.59
CA VAL A 389 9.11 12.45 -7.71
C VAL A 389 10.27 12.25 -6.73
N CYS A 390 11.52 12.31 -7.18
CA CYS A 390 12.69 12.20 -6.30
C CYS A 390 12.70 13.31 -5.24
N PHE A 391 12.32 14.54 -5.62
CA PHE A 391 12.18 15.65 -4.68
C PHE A 391 11.06 15.38 -3.65
N SER A 392 9.92 14.82 -4.08
CA SER A 392 8.87 14.43 -3.15
C SER A 392 9.34 13.35 -2.15
N PHE A 393 10.18 12.42 -2.60
CA PHE A 393 10.76 11.40 -1.72
C PHE A 393 11.81 11.96 -0.77
N LEU A 394 12.54 13.00 -1.14
CA LEU A 394 13.39 13.74 -0.22
C LEU A 394 12.56 14.33 0.94
N ILE A 395 11.42 14.96 0.65
CA ILE A 395 10.48 15.44 1.67
C ILE A 395 10.01 14.27 2.53
N PHE A 396 9.52 13.20 1.89
CA PHE A 396 9.00 12.02 2.56
C PHE A 396 9.99 11.33 3.49
N SER A 397 11.29 11.38 3.17
CA SER A 397 12.34 10.71 3.94
C SER A 397 12.50 11.24 5.37
N GLY A 398 11.99 12.43 5.67
CA GLY A 398 12.24 13.14 6.93
C GLY A 398 13.70 13.63 7.09
N PHE A 399 14.54 13.52 6.05
CA PHE A 399 15.92 13.96 6.13
C PHE A 399 16.04 15.48 6.29
N LEU A 400 15.13 16.23 5.69
CA LEU A 400 15.08 17.68 5.81
C LEU A 400 14.83 18.13 7.27
N ASP A 401 14.12 17.33 8.05
CA ASP A 401 13.94 17.57 9.49
C ASP A 401 15.30 17.55 10.22
N LYS A 402 16.12 16.51 9.95
CA LYS A 402 17.47 16.39 10.51
C LYS A 402 18.45 17.47 10.01
N LEU A 403 18.20 18.00 8.82
CA LEU A 403 19.05 19.01 8.20
C LEU A 403 18.72 20.41 8.74
N TRP A 404 17.46 20.70 9.06
CA TRP A 404 16.98 22.04 9.43
C TRP A 404 16.77 22.22 10.94
N PHE A 405 16.42 21.14 11.65
CA PHE A 405 16.14 21.12 13.09
C PHE A 405 17.03 20.12 13.84
#